data_b40c54799782f323426c1ab1a620b9db
#
_entry.id   b40c54799782f323426c1ab1a620b9db
#
_cell.length_a   1.000
_cell.length_b   1.000
_cell.length_c   1.000
_cell.angle_alpha   90.00
_cell.angle_beta   90.00
_cell.angle_gamma   90.00
#
_symmetry.space_group_name_H-M   'P 1'
#
loop_
_entity.id
_entity.type
_entity.pdbx_description
1 polymer ?
#
loop_
_entity_poly.entity_id
_entity_poly.type
_entity_poly.pdbx_seq_one_letter_code
_entity_poly.pdbx_strand_id
1 'polypeptide(L)'
;AEFPRHIFKTGVLDHDQEKWVTQQTEEEFRKIDSGIYLHWGATVECTDTTDPVLVADAHRRAMKKLEPQFEALNRAGYVTHVAPKIGIRECRRIKGEYVLTVDDVLKGVMHDDKIADAWYSLDPWGMNVDPKIKNSVGPYGIPYRSLIPVNTEGLLTAGRIISGTRLAMSSYRVQPICATIGEAAGTA
;
A
#
# COMPACT_ATOMS: atom_id res chain seq x y z
N ALA A 1 0.91 4.66 8.35
CA ALA A 1 2.02 3.71 8.41
C ALA A 1 1.48 2.30 8.41
N GLU A 2 2.13 1.41 7.72
CA GLU A 2 1.65 0.07 7.45
C GLU A 2 2.64 -1.04 7.74
N PHE A 3 2.06 -2.15 7.89
CA PHE A 3 2.38 -3.56 8.01
C PHE A 3 3.81 -3.98 7.69
N PRO A 4 4.58 -4.44 8.66
CA PRO A 4 5.56 -5.44 8.37
C PRO A 4 4.82 -6.74 7.98
N ARG A 5 5.18 -7.33 6.85
CA ARG A 5 4.75 -8.67 6.49
C ARG A 5 5.68 -9.67 7.16
N HIS A 6 5.11 -10.62 7.87
CA HIS A 6 5.87 -11.68 8.53
C HIS A 6 5.62 -12.99 7.82
N ILE A 7 6.65 -13.75 7.58
CA ILE A 7 6.52 -15.12 7.10
C ILE A 7 6.58 -16.02 8.32
N PHE A 8 5.49 -16.72 8.54
CA PHE A 8 5.33 -17.72 9.57
C PHE A 8 5.42 -19.10 8.94
N LYS A 9 6.34 -19.93 9.43
CA LYS A 9 6.48 -21.31 9.00
C LYS A 9 6.02 -22.23 10.12
N THR A 10 5.04 -23.04 9.82
CA THR A 10 4.64 -24.15 10.69
C THR A 10 5.52 -25.36 10.39
N GLY A 11 5.89 -26.12 11.43
CA GLY A 11 6.28 -27.53 11.26
C GLY A 11 5.07 -28.38 10.85
N VAL A 12 5.11 -29.66 11.14
CA VAL A 12 3.92 -30.51 11.04
C VAL A 12 2.96 -30.05 12.14
N LEU A 13 1.93 -29.30 11.76
CA LEU A 13 0.87 -28.90 12.69
C LEU A 13 0.02 -30.14 13.04
N ASP A 14 -0.34 -30.30 14.30
CA ASP A 14 -1.45 -31.14 14.65
C ASP A 14 -2.78 -30.51 14.20
N HIS A 15 -3.85 -31.27 14.23
CA HIS A 15 -5.17 -30.83 13.75
C HIS A 15 -5.68 -29.56 14.45
N ASP A 16 -5.41 -29.39 15.73
CA ASP A 16 -5.88 -28.26 16.52
C ASP A 16 -5.06 -27.00 16.22
N GLN A 17 -3.76 -27.13 16.00
CA GLN A 17 -2.88 -26.05 15.59
C GLN A 17 -3.23 -25.56 14.18
N GLU A 18 -3.50 -26.45 13.24
CA GLU A 18 -3.93 -26.09 11.89
C GLU A 18 -5.29 -25.38 11.94
N LYS A 19 -6.23 -25.87 12.74
CA LYS A 19 -7.51 -25.23 12.95
C LYS A 19 -7.38 -23.85 13.59
N TRP A 20 -6.46 -23.69 14.55
CA TRP A 20 -6.20 -22.39 15.17
C TRP A 20 -5.65 -21.38 14.15
N VAL A 21 -4.66 -21.73 13.33
CA VAL A 21 -4.09 -20.87 12.28
C VAL A 21 -5.15 -20.50 11.25
N THR A 22 -6.03 -21.44 10.86
CA THR A 22 -7.09 -21.19 9.87
C THR A 22 -8.29 -20.44 10.44
N GLN A 23 -8.49 -20.43 11.76
CA GLN A 23 -9.53 -19.64 12.44
C GLN A 23 -9.12 -18.20 12.73
N GLN A 24 -7.82 -17.89 12.75
CA GLN A 24 -7.39 -16.50 12.68
C GLN A 24 -7.83 -15.97 11.31
N THR A 25 -8.51 -14.86 11.30
CA THR A 25 -9.19 -14.31 10.11
C THR A 25 -8.36 -14.50 8.84
N GLU A 26 -8.97 -14.97 7.76
CA GLU A 26 -8.33 -15.14 6.44
C GLU A 26 -7.59 -13.87 5.97
N GLU A 27 -7.96 -12.70 6.53
CA GLU A 27 -7.33 -11.42 6.28
C GLU A 27 -5.94 -11.29 6.95
N GLU A 28 -5.68 -11.99 8.04
CA GLU A 28 -4.42 -11.90 8.78
C GLU A 28 -3.37 -12.91 8.31
N PHE A 29 -3.81 -14.09 7.85
CA PHE A 29 -2.93 -15.16 7.42
C PHE A 29 -3.24 -15.61 6.00
N ARG A 30 -2.26 -15.53 5.13
CA ARG A 30 -2.36 -16.05 3.77
C ARG A 30 -1.40 -17.23 3.61
N LYS A 31 -1.93 -18.40 3.34
CA LYS A 31 -1.12 -19.57 2.96
C LYS A 31 -0.41 -19.29 1.63
N ILE A 32 0.91 -19.43 1.62
CA ILE A 32 1.74 -19.24 0.41
C ILE A 32 2.36 -20.55 -0.06
N ASP A 33 2.52 -21.54 0.85
CA ASP A 33 2.98 -22.88 0.53
C ASP A 33 2.59 -23.85 1.66
N SER A 34 2.90 -25.13 1.51
CA SER A 34 2.65 -26.13 2.56
C SER A 34 3.35 -25.76 3.85
N GLY A 35 2.59 -25.56 4.93
CA GLY A 35 3.08 -25.12 6.23
C GLY A 35 3.73 -23.73 6.26
N ILE A 36 3.61 -22.91 5.20
CA ILE A 36 4.16 -21.54 5.14
C ILE A 36 3.03 -20.55 4.97
N TYR A 37 2.99 -19.58 5.88
CA TYR A 37 1.96 -18.55 5.92
C TYR A 37 2.57 -17.16 5.92
N LEU A 38 1.96 -16.24 5.17
CA LEU A 38 2.23 -14.81 5.22
C LEU A 38 1.25 -14.18 6.21
N HIS A 39 1.77 -13.56 7.24
CA HIS A 39 0.99 -12.81 8.21
C HIS A 39 1.08 -11.30 7.95
N TRP A 40 -0.06 -10.63 7.91
CA TRP A 40 -0.14 -9.18 7.86
C TRP A 40 0.10 -8.63 9.27
N GLY A 41 1.17 -7.93 9.47
CA GLY A 41 1.53 -7.40 10.78
C GLY A 41 0.58 -6.34 11.34
N ALA A 42 0.95 -5.72 12.44
CA ALA A 42 0.15 -4.70 13.10
C ALA A 42 0.12 -3.37 12.32
N THR A 43 -1.02 -2.72 12.32
CA THR A 43 -1.17 -1.35 11.83
C THR A 43 -0.96 -0.37 12.96
N VAL A 44 -0.19 0.68 12.73
CA VAL A 44 0.02 1.80 13.64
C VAL A 44 -0.11 3.12 12.90
N GLU A 45 -0.56 4.13 13.59
CA GLU A 45 -0.60 5.48 13.07
C GLU A 45 0.80 6.12 13.04
N CYS A 46 1.10 6.86 11.97
CA CYS A 46 2.27 7.73 11.87
C CYS A 46 1.81 9.05 11.26
N THR A 47 1.98 10.11 12.00
CA THR A 47 1.48 11.45 11.62
C THR A 47 2.26 12.08 10.47
N ASP A 48 3.55 11.79 10.40
CA ASP A 48 4.40 12.21 9.28
C ASP A 48 5.34 11.08 8.87
N THR A 49 5.08 10.50 7.70
CA THR A 49 5.90 9.43 7.11
C THR A 49 7.15 9.94 6.40
N THR A 50 7.39 11.24 6.39
CA THR A 50 8.62 11.87 5.87
C THR A 50 9.65 12.15 6.96
N ASP A 51 9.26 12.05 8.22
CA ASP A 51 10.14 12.17 9.38
C ASP A 51 10.68 10.77 9.75
N PRO A 52 12.00 10.52 9.64
CA PRO A 52 12.58 9.23 9.94
C PRO A 52 12.45 8.84 11.42
N VAL A 53 12.38 9.79 12.33
CA VAL A 53 12.21 9.54 13.77
C VAL A 53 10.81 9.01 14.05
N LEU A 54 9.78 9.65 13.46
CA LEU A 54 8.39 9.21 13.59
C LEU A 54 8.16 7.85 12.93
N VAL A 55 8.81 7.60 11.78
CA VAL A 55 8.76 6.29 11.11
C VAL A 55 9.42 5.20 11.95
N ALA A 56 10.58 5.48 12.56
CA ALA A 56 11.26 4.53 13.45
C ALA A 56 10.42 4.24 14.72
N ASP A 57 9.82 5.26 15.31
CA ASP A 57 8.89 5.08 16.43
C ASP A 57 7.65 4.26 16.06
N ALA A 58 7.05 4.54 14.89
CA ALA A 58 5.94 3.75 14.38
C ALA A 58 6.31 2.28 14.17
N HIS A 59 7.52 2.00 13.65
CA HIS A 59 8.03 0.63 13.54
C HIS A 59 8.13 -0.04 14.92
N ARG A 60 8.77 0.63 15.89
CA ARG A 60 8.89 0.10 17.25
C ARG A 60 7.53 -0.20 17.89
N ARG A 61 6.55 0.69 17.74
CA ARG A 61 5.18 0.49 18.23
C ARG A 61 4.48 -0.67 17.53
N ALA A 62 4.68 -0.84 16.22
CA ALA A 62 4.13 -1.95 15.47
C ALA A 62 4.71 -3.28 15.95
N MET A 63 6.03 -3.36 16.18
CA MET A 63 6.68 -4.56 16.72
C MET A 63 6.17 -4.90 18.12
N LYS A 64 6.09 -3.91 19.01
CA LYS A 64 5.53 -4.13 20.36
C LYS A 64 4.08 -4.62 20.32
N LYS A 65 3.27 -4.14 19.40
CA LYS A 65 1.89 -4.60 19.22
C LYS A 65 1.80 -6.05 18.72
N LEU A 66 2.86 -6.54 18.06
CA LEU A 66 2.94 -7.92 17.55
C LEU A 66 3.50 -8.93 18.55
N GLU A 67 4.15 -8.49 19.64
CA GLU A 67 4.75 -9.38 20.64
C GLU A 67 3.79 -10.49 21.12
N PRO A 68 2.53 -10.21 21.53
CA PRO A 68 1.61 -11.26 21.96
C PRO A 68 1.24 -12.24 20.84
N GLN A 69 1.19 -11.76 19.59
CA GLN A 69 0.92 -12.61 18.42
C GLN A 69 2.12 -13.51 18.13
N PHE A 70 3.34 -13.01 18.25
CA PHE A 70 4.55 -13.83 18.09
C PHE A 70 4.65 -14.92 19.14
N GLU A 71 4.30 -14.65 20.39
CA GLU A 71 4.24 -15.67 21.43
C GLU A 71 3.23 -16.77 21.11
N ALA A 72 2.04 -16.40 20.62
CA ALA A 72 1.03 -17.36 20.19
C ALA A 72 1.48 -18.17 18.95
N LEU A 73 2.07 -17.50 17.95
CA LEU A 73 2.61 -18.13 16.75
C LEU A 73 3.75 -19.11 17.06
N ASN A 74 4.64 -18.77 17.99
CA ASN A 74 5.74 -19.63 18.41
C ASN A 74 5.28 -20.92 19.12
N ARG A 75 4.04 -20.98 19.60
CA ARG A 75 3.45 -22.22 20.13
C ARG A 75 2.98 -23.16 19.02
N ALA A 76 2.52 -22.60 17.88
CA ALA A 76 1.99 -23.38 16.75
C ALA A 76 3.05 -23.63 15.66
N GLY A 77 4.21 -22.95 15.73
CA GLY A 77 5.26 -23.05 14.74
C GLY A 77 6.38 -22.07 15.06
N TYR A 78 6.99 -21.44 14.06
CA TYR A 78 8.01 -20.42 14.28
C TYR A 78 8.02 -19.35 13.20
N VAL A 79 8.32 -18.12 13.59
CA VAL A 79 8.48 -16.98 12.68
C VAL A 79 9.85 -17.09 12.02
N THR A 80 9.88 -17.23 10.69
CA THR A 80 11.13 -17.37 9.93
C THR A 80 11.62 -16.05 9.36
N HIS A 81 10.72 -15.11 9.14
CA HIS A 81 11.06 -13.81 8.56
C HIS A 81 10.16 -12.73 9.12
N VAL A 82 10.77 -11.66 9.57
CA VAL A 82 10.11 -10.43 9.99
C VAL A 82 10.51 -9.33 9.01
N ALA A 83 9.53 -8.58 8.50
CA ALA A 83 9.82 -7.48 7.57
C ALA A 83 10.79 -6.47 8.21
N PRO A 84 11.90 -6.12 7.54
CA PRO A 84 12.95 -5.29 8.14
C PRO A 84 12.54 -3.81 8.30
N LYS A 85 11.46 -3.42 7.66
CA LYS A 85 10.93 -2.05 7.71
C LYS A 85 9.41 -2.03 7.66
N ILE A 86 8.84 -1.01 8.27
CA ILE A 86 7.41 -0.73 8.17
C ILE A 86 7.01 -0.39 6.73
N GLY A 87 5.85 -0.85 6.30
CA GLY A 87 5.27 -0.50 5.01
C GLY A 87 4.65 0.90 5.04
N ILE A 88 5.15 1.81 4.21
CA ILE A 88 4.62 3.16 4.06
C ILE A 88 3.82 3.23 2.76
N ARG A 89 2.51 3.47 2.85
CA ARG A 89 1.65 3.58 1.67
C ARG A 89 1.60 4.99 1.10
N GLU A 90 1.83 6.00 1.91
CA GLU A 90 1.77 7.39 1.54
C GLU A 90 2.99 8.15 2.04
N CYS A 91 3.58 8.97 1.15
CA CYS A 91 4.67 9.88 1.47
C CYS A 91 4.58 11.14 0.58
N ARG A 92 5.69 11.83 0.39
CA ARG A 92 5.76 13.02 -0.47
C ARG A 92 5.33 12.72 -1.90
N ARG A 93 4.61 13.66 -2.49
CA ARG A 93 4.29 13.73 -3.91
C ARG A 93 4.81 15.07 -4.44
N ILE A 94 5.12 15.13 -5.72
CA ILE A 94 5.48 16.40 -6.34
C ILE A 94 4.27 17.33 -6.40
N LYS A 95 4.54 18.62 -6.53
CA LYS A 95 3.59 19.57 -7.07
C LYS A 95 3.81 19.64 -8.58
N GLY A 96 2.94 18.98 -9.33
CA GLY A 96 3.02 18.94 -10.79
C GLY A 96 2.18 20.04 -11.45
N GLU A 97 2.33 20.16 -12.76
CA GLU A 97 1.53 21.09 -13.59
C GLU A 97 0.03 20.75 -13.50
N TYR A 98 -0.30 19.51 -13.24
CA TYR A 98 -1.66 19.06 -12.92
C TYR A 98 -1.67 18.26 -11.63
N VAL A 99 -2.68 18.48 -10.79
CA VAL A 99 -2.89 17.69 -9.57
C VAL A 99 -4.08 16.77 -9.81
N LEU A 100 -3.82 15.48 -10.03
CA LEU A 100 -4.88 14.48 -10.19
C LEU A 100 -5.73 14.40 -8.93
N THR A 101 -7.01 14.67 -9.05
CA THR A 101 -7.95 14.77 -7.93
C THR A 101 -8.77 13.48 -7.77
N VAL A 102 -9.40 13.31 -6.62
CA VAL A 102 -10.37 12.23 -6.41
C VAL A 102 -11.59 12.38 -7.32
N ASP A 103 -11.96 13.60 -7.67
CA ASP A 103 -13.06 13.86 -8.59
C ASP A 103 -12.77 13.33 -10.00
N ASP A 104 -11.52 13.50 -10.48
CA ASP A 104 -11.09 12.94 -11.76
C ASP A 104 -11.21 11.41 -11.75
N VAL A 105 -10.79 10.78 -10.67
CA VAL A 105 -10.86 9.33 -10.48
C VAL A 105 -12.30 8.84 -10.43
N LEU A 106 -13.16 9.48 -9.65
CA LEU A 106 -14.56 9.06 -9.49
C LEU A 106 -15.41 9.32 -10.73
N LYS A 107 -15.12 10.40 -11.46
CA LYS A 107 -15.83 10.75 -12.70
C LYS A 107 -15.28 10.02 -13.93
N GLY A 108 -14.18 9.29 -13.79
CA GLY A 108 -13.53 8.59 -14.91
C GLY A 108 -12.99 9.53 -15.98
N VAL A 109 -12.36 10.67 -15.56
CA VAL A 109 -11.89 11.67 -16.51
C VAL A 109 -10.77 11.10 -17.36
N MET A 110 -10.96 11.18 -18.69
CA MET A 110 -9.95 10.84 -19.68
C MET A 110 -9.34 12.13 -20.22
N HIS A 111 -8.15 12.49 -19.72
CA HIS A 111 -7.45 13.71 -20.12
C HIS A 111 -6.90 13.61 -21.55
N ASP A 112 -6.81 14.73 -22.29
CA ASP A 112 -6.28 14.75 -23.65
C ASP A 112 -4.80 14.34 -23.70
N ASP A 113 -4.05 14.64 -22.63
CA ASP A 113 -2.65 14.26 -22.43
C ASP A 113 -2.50 12.95 -21.62
N LYS A 114 -3.48 12.09 -21.68
CA LYS A 114 -3.46 10.79 -20.96
C LYS A 114 -2.30 9.92 -21.42
N ILE A 115 -1.51 9.42 -20.46
CA ILE A 115 -0.37 8.51 -20.69
C ILE A 115 -0.61 7.09 -20.18
N ALA A 116 -1.64 6.89 -19.37
CA ALA A 116 -1.99 5.58 -18.83
C ALA A 116 -3.49 5.49 -18.53
N ASP A 117 -4.06 4.31 -18.72
CA ASP A 117 -5.36 3.95 -18.18
C ASP A 117 -5.19 3.35 -16.79
N ALA A 118 -6.01 3.79 -15.87
CA ALA A 118 -5.99 3.34 -14.49
C ALA A 118 -7.39 2.91 -14.06
N TRP A 119 -7.45 1.85 -13.27
CA TRP A 119 -8.68 1.37 -12.66
C TRP A 119 -8.37 0.61 -11.39
N TYR A 120 -8.66 1.21 -10.25
CA TYR A 120 -8.56 0.57 -8.94
C TYR A 120 -9.43 1.30 -7.93
N SER A 121 -10.07 0.58 -7.01
CA SER A 121 -10.86 1.18 -5.93
C SER A 121 -10.01 2.13 -5.07
N LEU A 122 -10.65 3.10 -4.42
CA LEU A 122 -9.97 3.91 -3.42
C LEU A 122 -9.58 3.03 -2.22
N ASP A 123 -8.32 3.05 -1.84
CA ASP A 123 -7.80 2.32 -0.67
C ASP A 123 -7.08 3.28 0.31
N PRO A 124 -7.85 4.23 0.90
CA PRO A 124 -7.30 5.26 1.79
C PRO A 124 -7.20 4.73 3.22
N TRP A 125 -6.04 4.25 3.62
CA TRP A 125 -5.82 3.85 5.01
C TRP A 125 -5.85 5.05 5.95
N GLY A 126 -6.52 4.88 7.11
CA GLY A 126 -6.68 5.92 8.11
C GLY A 126 -7.62 7.06 7.72
N MET A 127 -8.44 6.87 6.67
CA MET A 127 -9.52 7.77 6.30
C MET A 127 -10.84 7.00 6.24
N ASN A 128 -11.87 7.57 6.83
CA ASN A 128 -13.21 7.01 6.72
C ASN A 128 -13.83 7.47 5.39
N VAL A 129 -13.91 6.57 4.43
CA VAL A 129 -14.56 6.81 3.12
C VAL A 129 -15.70 5.81 2.99
N ASP A 130 -16.87 6.29 2.58
CA ASP A 130 -18.04 5.44 2.34
C ASP A 130 -17.65 4.28 1.41
N PRO A 131 -17.92 3.02 1.78
CA PRO A 131 -17.64 1.84 0.96
C PRO A 131 -18.24 1.91 -0.45
N LYS A 132 -19.38 2.57 -0.62
CA LYS A 132 -20.00 2.78 -1.94
C LYS A 132 -19.14 3.68 -2.81
N ILE A 133 -18.62 4.78 -2.27
CA ILE A 133 -17.71 5.69 -2.97
C ILE A 133 -16.38 4.99 -3.23
N LYS A 134 -15.86 4.29 -2.23
CA LYS A 134 -14.60 3.54 -2.34
C LYS A 134 -14.59 2.58 -3.53
N ASN A 135 -15.69 1.90 -3.80
CA ASN A 135 -15.82 0.87 -4.82
C ASN A 135 -16.48 1.37 -6.12
N SER A 136 -16.82 2.66 -6.24
CA SER A 136 -17.46 3.22 -7.43
C SER A 136 -16.49 3.64 -8.54
N VAL A 137 -15.19 3.46 -8.33
CA VAL A 137 -14.16 3.87 -9.30
C VAL A 137 -14.27 3.03 -10.58
N GLY A 138 -14.49 3.72 -11.69
CA GLY A 138 -14.36 3.17 -13.05
C GLY A 138 -12.96 3.45 -13.65
N PRO A 139 -12.76 3.13 -14.94
CA PRO A 139 -11.55 3.51 -15.65
C PRO A 139 -11.39 5.03 -15.70
N TYR A 140 -10.15 5.52 -15.51
CA TYR A 140 -9.77 6.94 -15.59
C TYR A 140 -8.37 7.10 -16.18
N GLY A 141 -8.06 8.29 -16.69
CA GLY A 141 -6.77 8.60 -17.31
C GLY A 141 -5.78 9.24 -16.34
N ILE A 142 -4.52 8.82 -16.43
CA ILE A 142 -3.40 9.53 -15.76
C ILE A 142 -2.87 10.57 -16.75
N PRO A 143 -2.95 11.88 -16.46
CA PRO A 143 -2.45 12.91 -17.37
C PRO A 143 -0.93 13.07 -17.30
N TYR A 144 -0.28 13.33 -18.44
CA TYR A 144 1.18 13.56 -18.52
C TYR A 144 1.63 14.72 -17.63
N ARG A 145 0.86 15.79 -17.57
CA ARG A 145 1.13 16.96 -16.72
C ARG A 145 1.22 16.65 -15.22
N SER A 146 0.69 15.51 -14.77
CA SER A 146 0.87 15.08 -13.39
C SER A 146 2.27 14.53 -13.08
N LEU A 147 3.06 14.26 -14.13
CA LEU A 147 4.44 13.78 -14.02
C LEU A 147 5.47 14.94 -14.03
N ILE A 148 5.07 16.11 -14.52
CA ILE A 148 5.93 17.27 -14.70
C ILE A 148 5.93 18.12 -13.42
N PRO A 149 7.06 18.27 -12.72
CA PRO A 149 7.14 19.14 -11.55
C PRO A 149 7.03 20.62 -11.95
N VAL A 150 6.26 21.40 -11.18
CA VAL A 150 6.25 22.86 -11.34
C VAL A 150 7.63 23.40 -10.98
N ASN A 151 8.13 24.35 -11.76
CA ASN A 151 9.41 25.03 -11.55
C ASN A 151 10.66 24.12 -11.65
N THR A 152 10.58 23.00 -12.36
CA THR A 152 11.74 22.12 -12.60
C THR A 152 11.70 21.63 -14.03
N GLU A 153 12.71 21.96 -14.81
CA GLU A 153 12.86 21.55 -16.20
C GLU A 153 13.68 20.25 -16.32
N GLY A 154 13.44 19.47 -17.36
CA GLY A 154 14.22 18.26 -17.66
C GLY A 154 14.02 17.11 -16.68
N LEU A 155 12.93 17.12 -15.89
CA LEU A 155 12.62 16.09 -14.92
C LEU A 155 11.18 15.58 -15.11
N LEU A 156 11.03 14.28 -15.18
CA LEU A 156 9.74 13.57 -15.04
C LEU A 156 9.75 12.73 -13.80
N THR A 157 8.59 12.62 -13.16
CA THR A 157 8.39 11.70 -12.02
C THR A 157 7.44 10.58 -12.41
N ALA A 158 7.55 9.44 -11.72
CA ALA A 158 6.70 8.29 -12.02
C ALA A 158 6.25 7.55 -10.74
N GLY A 159 5.24 6.71 -10.89
CA GLY A 159 4.74 5.87 -9.81
C GLY A 159 4.01 6.66 -8.73
N ARG A 160 4.25 6.34 -7.47
CA ARG A 160 3.48 6.88 -6.34
C ARG A 160 3.73 8.36 -6.04
N ILE A 161 4.77 8.95 -6.58
CA ILE A 161 5.18 10.33 -6.29
C ILE A 161 4.65 11.35 -7.29
N ILE A 162 3.94 10.95 -8.32
CA ILE A 162 3.30 11.89 -9.27
C ILE A 162 2.34 12.82 -8.53
N SER A 163 2.02 13.92 -9.17
CA SER A 163 1.14 14.95 -8.59
C SER A 163 -0.30 14.49 -8.49
N GLY A 164 -0.80 14.31 -7.29
CA GLY A 164 -2.17 13.93 -7.03
C GLY A 164 -2.58 14.14 -5.58
N THR A 165 -3.86 14.25 -5.33
CA THR A 165 -4.41 14.32 -3.97
C THR A 165 -4.25 12.99 -3.24
N ARG A 166 -4.35 13.01 -1.92
CA ARG A 166 -4.23 11.82 -1.07
C ARG A 166 -5.22 10.72 -1.49
N LEU A 167 -6.47 11.08 -1.73
CA LEU A 167 -7.50 10.13 -2.13
C LEU A 167 -7.26 9.58 -3.55
N ALA A 168 -6.90 10.42 -4.51
CA ALA A 168 -6.55 9.94 -5.86
C ALA A 168 -5.37 8.96 -5.80
N MET A 169 -4.32 9.29 -5.03
CA MET A 169 -3.17 8.42 -4.85
C MET A 169 -3.56 7.05 -4.28
N SER A 170 -4.56 6.97 -3.43
CA SER A 170 -5.01 5.70 -2.86
C SER A 170 -5.50 4.71 -3.91
N SER A 171 -5.88 5.18 -5.11
CA SER A 171 -6.21 4.37 -6.28
C SER A 171 -4.98 4.11 -7.17
N TYR A 172 -4.27 5.14 -7.64
CA TYR A 172 -3.21 4.96 -8.63
C TYR A 172 -1.88 4.38 -8.10
N ARG A 173 -1.70 4.26 -6.79
CA ARG A 173 -0.45 3.77 -6.18
C ARG A 173 -0.19 2.26 -6.32
N VAL A 174 -1.12 1.50 -6.89
CA VAL A 174 -0.94 0.05 -7.07
C VAL A 174 0.11 -0.26 -8.13
N GLN A 175 0.80 -1.39 -7.96
CA GLN A 175 1.95 -1.74 -8.79
C GLN A 175 1.68 -1.72 -10.30
N PRO A 176 0.58 -2.28 -10.84
CA PRO A 176 0.33 -2.26 -12.28
C PRO A 176 0.24 -0.82 -12.82
N ILE A 177 -0.53 0.05 -12.17
CA ILE A 177 -0.68 1.45 -12.59
C ILE A 177 0.66 2.19 -12.48
N CYS A 178 1.41 2.00 -11.38
CA CYS A 178 2.73 2.60 -11.22
C CYS A 178 3.73 2.13 -12.29
N ALA A 179 3.66 0.86 -12.73
CA ALA A 179 4.51 0.33 -13.79
C ALA A 179 4.20 1.01 -15.14
N THR A 180 2.91 1.14 -15.50
CA THR A 180 2.50 1.84 -16.73
C THR A 180 2.90 3.31 -16.75
N ILE A 181 2.76 4.01 -15.60
CA ILE A 181 3.25 5.39 -15.46
C ILE A 181 4.77 5.44 -15.67
N GLY A 182 5.51 4.46 -15.10
CA GLY A 182 6.96 4.37 -15.25
C GLY A 182 7.40 4.11 -16.67
N GLU A 183 6.69 3.25 -17.39
CA GLU A 183 6.90 2.97 -18.83
C GLU A 183 6.70 4.23 -19.66
N ALA A 184 5.62 4.96 -19.45
CA ALA A 184 5.34 6.22 -20.15
C ALA A 184 6.42 7.27 -19.88
N ALA A 185 6.83 7.47 -18.62
CA ALA A 185 7.88 8.42 -18.25
C ALA A 185 9.27 8.03 -18.81
N GLY A 186 9.54 6.73 -18.95
CA GLY A 186 10.79 6.23 -19.51
C GLY A 186 10.84 6.24 -21.05
N THR A 187 9.69 6.43 -21.69
CA THR A 187 9.57 6.49 -23.17
C THR A 187 9.61 7.94 -23.69
N ALA A 188 9.20 8.89 -22.85
CA ALA A 188 9.21 10.31 -23.17
C ALA A 188 10.62 10.90 -23.17
#